data_18ed4c6133fbf730716d0c8b89004a75
#
_entry.id   18ed4c6133fbf730716d0c8b89004a75
#
_cell.length_a   1.000
_cell.length_b   1.000
_cell.length_c   1.000
_cell.angle_alpha   90.00
_cell.angle_beta   90.00
_cell.angle_gamma   90.00
#
_symmetry.space_group_name_H-M   'P 1'
#
loop_
_entity.id
_entity.type
_entity.pdbx_description
1 polymer ?
#
loop_
_entity_poly.entity_id
_entity_poly.type
_entity_poly.pdbx_seq_one_letter_code
_entity_poly.pdbx_strand_id
1 'polypeptide(L)'
;MNSVVLLLNADYEPLNVCDLRRAFRLVFGAKAEVIEYDHTEVRTPTEVLRAPSVIKLQYRIKRPRPRVRLSRREVFARDGHSCQYCGERSSKLTLDHVMPRHRGGSHSWDNLVAACGSCNHRKGGRLPEEAGMRLRKRPYEPKCDIYEMYSSYLTDPRNEAWRDYLTLNR
;
A
#
# COMPACT_ATOMS: atom_id res chain seq x y z
N MET A 1 -25.75 3.08 -2.34
CA MET A 1 -24.32 3.41 -2.50
C MET A 1 -23.64 3.22 -1.15
N ASN A 2 -22.58 2.41 -1.10
CA ASN A 2 -21.86 2.21 0.17
C ASN A 2 -20.97 3.42 0.43
N SER A 3 -21.45 4.36 1.23
CA SER A 3 -20.57 5.44 1.73
C SER A 3 -19.55 4.82 2.68
N VAL A 4 -18.29 5.13 2.45
CA VAL A 4 -17.15 4.69 3.25
C VAL A 4 -16.61 5.86 4.07
N VAL A 5 -16.01 5.56 5.20
CA VAL A 5 -15.53 6.55 6.18
C VAL A 5 -14.06 6.29 6.50
N LEU A 6 -13.23 7.32 6.41
CA LEU A 6 -11.84 7.23 6.83
C LEU A 6 -11.77 7.22 8.36
N LEU A 7 -11.11 6.20 8.89
CA LEU A 7 -10.86 6.06 10.32
C LEU A 7 -9.42 6.45 10.62
N LEU A 8 -9.24 7.48 11.43
CA LEU A 8 -7.96 7.95 11.92
C LEU A 8 -7.68 7.44 13.34
N ASN A 9 -6.43 7.30 13.65
CA ASN A 9 -5.93 7.10 15.01
C ASN A 9 -5.99 8.43 15.81
N ALA A 10 -5.78 8.39 17.11
CA ALA A 10 -5.74 9.59 17.96
C ALA A 10 -4.66 10.61 17.56
N ASP A 11 -3.58 10.14 16.89
CA ASP A 11 -2.49 10.96 16.35
C ASP A 11 -2.68 11.35 14.88
N TYR A 12 -3.91 11.25 14.36
CA TYR A 12 -4.28 11.51 12.97
C TYR A 12 -3.66 10.56 11.93
N GLU A 13 -2.98 9.50 12.36
CA GLU A 13 -2.48 8.48 11.42
C GLU A 13 -3.67 7.69 10.81
N PRO A 14 -3.76 7.56 9.48
CA PRO A 14 -4.80 6.75 8.84
C PRO A 14 -4.71 5.29 9.27
N LEU A 15 -5.81 4.75 9.80
CA LEU A 15 -5.88 3.38 10.28
C LEU A 15 -6.56 2.44 9.28
N ASN A 16 -7.72 2.84 8.78
CA ASN A 16 -8.54 1.98 7.93
C ASN A 16 -9.68 2.78 7.29
N VAL A 17 -10.38 2.12 6.38
CA VAL A 17 -11.68 2.55 5.88
C VAL A 17 -12.74 1.64 6.45
N CYS A 18 -13.87 2.20 6.87
CA CYS A 18 -14.98 1.44 7.40
C CYS A 18 -16.31 1.89 6.77
N ASP A 19 -17.35 1.08 6.94
CA ASP A 19 -18.70 1.44 6.55
C ASP A 19 -19.34 2.44 7.55
N LEU A 20 -20.41 3.10 7.12
CA LEU A 20 -21.16 4.06 7.94
C LEU A 20 -21.69 3.45 9.25
N ARG A 21 -22.14 2.20 9.22
CA ARG A 21 -22.68 1.52 10.41
C ARG A 21 -21.60 1.39 11.49
N ARG A 22 -20.39 1.03 11.10
CA ARG A 22 -19.25 0.94 12.02
C ARG A 22 -18.84 2.32 12.51
N ALA A 23 -18.81 3.32 11.62
CA ALA A 23 -18.49 4.70 11.98
C ALA A 23 -19.47 5.24 13.05
N PHE A 24 -20.77 5.12 12.83
CA PHE A 24 -21.77 5.54 13.80
C PHE A 24 -21.66 4.79 15.13
N ARG A 25 -21.39 3.46 15.10
CA ARG A 25 -21.16 2.71 16.34
C ARG A 25 -19.97 3.22 17.16
N LEU A 26 -18.91 3.64 16.49
CA LEU A 26 -17.74 4.20 17.18
C LEU A 26 -18.04 5.59 17.75
N VAL A 27 -18.75 6.43 17.02
CA VAL A 27 -19.10 7.80 17.43
C VAL A 27 -20.12 7.77 18.58
N PHE A 28 -21.23 7.06 18.44
CA PHE A 28 -22.27 6.96 19.51
C PHE A 28 -21.74 6.22 20.74
N GLY A 29 -20.78 5.32 20.56
CA GLY A 29 -20.11 4.65 21.66
C GLY A 29 -19.01 5.47 22.33
N ALA A 30 -18.88 6.75 22.01
CA ALA A 30 -17.85 7.68 22.52
C ALA A 30 -16.41 7.14 22.36
N LYS A 31 -16.16 6.33 21.30
CA LYS A 31 -14.83 5.77 20.95
C LYS A 31 -14.12 6.56 19.85
N ALA A 32 -14.90 7.34 19.11
CA ALA A 32 -14.41 8.22 18.05
C ALA A 32 -15.20 9.52 18.00
N GLU A 33 -14.60 10.55 17.46
CA GLU A 33 -15.24 11.83 17.14
C GLU A 33 -15.28 12.04 15.62
N VAL A 34 -16.27 12.76 15.13
CA VAL A 34 -16.37 13.13 13.71
C VAL A 34 -15.48 14.34 13.47
N ILE A 35 -14.58 14.23 12.52
CA ILE A 35 -13.70 15.32 12.08
C ILE A 35 -14.29 16.01 10.86
N GLU A 36 -14.76 15.20 9.87
CA GLU A 36 -15.38 15.71 8.64
C GLU A 36 -16.68 14.99 8.35
N TYR A 37 -17.66 15.76 7.85
CA TYR A 37 -18.92 15.22 7.37
C TYR A 37 -18.96 15.18 5.84
N ASP A 38 -19.61 14.16 5.29
CA ASP A 38 -20.05 14.10 3.91
C ASP A 38 -21.34 14.97 3.74
N HIS A 39 -21.66 15.32 2.51
CA HIS A 39 -22.92 15.98 2.15
C HIS A 39 -24.12 15.03 2.17
N THR A 40 -23.91 13.74 2.42
CA THR A 40 -24.96 12.72 2.43
C THR A 40 -25.71 12.72 3.78
N GLU A 41 -27.03 12.69 3.70
CA GLU A 41 -27.91 12.50 4.86
C GLU A 41 -28.29 11.02 5.02
N VAL A 42 -28.25 10.56 6.26
CA VAL A 42 -28.69 9.21 6.66
C VAL A 42 -29.96 9.35 7.48
N ARG A 43 -31.06 8.85 6.96
CA ARG A 43 -32.35 8.84 7.67
C ARG A 43 -32.43 7.62 8.59
N THR A 44 -32.67 7.89 9.86
CA THR A 44 -33.03 6.89 10.87
C THR A 44 -34.52 6.98 11.15
N PRO A 45 -35.11 6.04 11.88
CA PRO A 45 -36.54 6.12 12.23
C PRO A 45 -36.92 7.36 13.08
N THR A 46 -35.93 7.94 13.79
CA THR A 46 -36.16 9.02 14.75
C THR A 46 -35.58 10.36 14.31
N GLU A 47 -34.57 10.37 13.43
CA GLU A 47 -33.84 11.59 13.07
C GLU A 47 -33.12 11.48 11.73
N VAL A 48 -32.67 12.62 11.22
CA VAL A 48 -31.80 12.71 10.05
C VAL A 48 -30.40 13.08 10.53
N LEU A 49 -29.42 12.20 10.21
CA LEU A 49 -28.02 12.38 10.60
C LEU A 49 -27.18 12.73 9.37
N ARG A 50 -26.19 13.57 9.55
CA ARG A 50 -25.16 13.79 8.52
C ARG A 50 -24.17 12.62 8.54
N ALA A 51 -23.85 12.08 7.36
CA ALA A 51 -22.88 11.00 7.23
C ALA A 51 -21.47 11.51 7.57
N PRO A 52 -20.73 10.86 8.45
CA PRO A 52 -19.33 11.17 8.64
C PRO A 52 -18.51 10.73 7.41
N SER A 53 -17.56 11.56 6.99
CA SER A 53 -16.54 11.25 5.99
C SER A 53 -15.23 10.83 6.64
N VAL A 54 -14.84 11.50 7.72
CA VAL A 54 -13.63 11.23 8.50
C VAL A 54 -13.97 11.18 9.97
N ILE A 55 -13.56 10.11 10.66
CA ILE A 55 -13.67 9.97 12.11
C ILE A 55 -12.30 9.67 12.72
N LYS A 56 -12.06 10.16 13.94
CA LYS A 56 -10.82 9.97 14.69
C LYS A 56 -11.10 9.24 16.01
N LEU A 57 -10.30 8.22 16.31
CA LEU A 57 -10.36 7.54 17.61
C LEU A 57 -9.92 8.48 18.74
N GLN A 58 -10.54 8.32 19.90
CA GLN A 58 -10.13 9.04 21.12
C GLN A 58 -8.91 8.42 21.80
N TYR A 59 -8.51 7.21 21.40
CA TYR A 59 -7.38 6.49 21.95
C TYR A 59 -6.46 5.99 20.83
N ARG A 60 -5.18 5.84 21.14
CA ARG A 60 -4.19 5.38 20.17
C ARG A 60 -4.15 3.87 20.08
N ILE A 61 -4.30 3.36 18.86
CA ILE A 61 -4.06 1.95 18.53
C ILE A 61 -2.64 1.82 17.98
N LYS A 62 -1.80 1.01 18.64
CA LYS A 62 -0.51 0.64 18.07
C LYS A 62 -0.74 -0.41 16.97
N ARG A 63 -0.44 -0.05 15.74
CA ARG A 63 -0.40 -1.00 14.61
C ARG A 63 1.00 -1.10 14.05
N PRO A 64 1.42 -2.30 13.61
CA PRO A 64 2.62 -2.39 12.79
C PRO A 64 2.40 -1.58 11.51
N ARG A 65 3.44 -0.90 11.06
CA ARG A 65 3.37 -0.16 9.78
C ARG A 65 2.95 -1.11 8.67
N PRO A 66 2.04 -0.68 7.78
CA PRO A 66 1.65 -1.50 6.64
C PRO A 66 2.87 -1.80 5.79
N ARG A 67 2.97 -3.04 5.31
CA ARG A 67 4.06 -3.50 4.45
C ARG A 67 3.51 -3.86 3.09
N VAL A 68 4.28 -3.57 2.06
CA VAL A 68 3.95 -4.01 0.71
C VAL A 68 4.08 -5.53 0.64
N ARG A 69 3.01 -6.22 0.23
CA ARG A 69 3.05 -7.69 0.09
C ARG A 69 3.98 -8.06 -1.05
N LEU A 70 4.95 -8.94 -0.79
CA LEU A 70 5.84 -9.44 -1.82
C LEU A 70 5.05 -10.15 -2.93
N SER A 71 5.12 -9.62 -4.13
CA SER A 71 4.51 -10.20 -5.32
C SER A 71 5.32 -9.85 -6.56
N ARG A 72 5.12 -10.61 -7.65
CA ARG A 72 5.76 -10.33 -8.94
C ARG A 72 5.48 -8.90 -9.42
N ARG A 73 4.23 -8.46 -9.30
CA ARG A 73 3.78 -7.12 -9.68
C ARG A 73 4.54 -6.04 -8.92
N GLU A 74 4.63 -6.19 -7.61
CA GLU A 74 5.27 -5.20 -6.75
C GLU A 74 6.79 -5.17 -6.92
N VAL A 75 7.45 -6.32 -7.19
CA VAL A 75 8.87 -6.33 -7.55
C VAL A 75 9.10 -5.59 -8.87
N PHE A 76 8.24 -5.80 -9.87
CA PHE A 76 8.37 -5.10 -11.15
C PHE A 76 8.09 -3.59 -11.01
N ALA A 77 7.10 -3.19 -10.21
CA ALA A 77 6.83 -1.78 -9.91
C ALA A 77 8.03 -1.13 -9.21
N ARG A 78 8.59 -1.75 -8.15
CA ARG A 78 9.80 -1.28 -7.45
C ARG A 78 10.98 -1.08 -8.41
N ASP A 79 11.16 -1.98 -9.35
CA ASP A 79 12.27 -1.98 -10.31
C ASP A 79 11.98 -1.13 -11.57
N GLY A 80 10.87 -0.37 -11.56
CA GLY A 80 10.47 0.52 -12.66
C GLY A 80 10.21 -0.22 -13.97
N HIS A 81 9.68 -1.45 -13.90
CA HIS A 81 9.43 -2.33 -15.04
C HIS A 81 10.67 -2.47 -15.96
N SER A 82 11.88 -2.52 -15.35
CA SER A 82 13.16 -2.64 -16.06
C SER A 82 14.01 -3.78 -15.51
N CYS A 83 14.78 -4.40 -16.38
CA CYS A 83 15.76 -5.43 -16.01
C CYS A 83 16.84 -4.83 -15.10
N GLN A 84 17.05 -5.41 -13.93
CA GLN A 84 18.05 -4.89 -12.98
C GLN A 84 19.49 -5.26 -13.36
N TYR A 85 19.71 -6.00 -14.42
CA TYR A 85 21.03 -6.31 -14.98
C TYR A 85 21.40 -5.41 -16.16
N CYS A 86 20.58 -5.37 -17.22
CA CYS A 86 20.89 -4.58 -18.42
C CYS A 86 20.16 -3.23 -18.49
N GLY A 87 19.12 -3.03 -17.69
CA GLY A 87 18.32 -1.80 -17.69
C GLY A 87 17.21 -1.73 -18.74
N GLU A 88 17.09 -2.74 -19.59
CA GLU A 88 16.05 -2.78 -20.62
C GLU A 88 14.66 -2.78 -20.00
N ARG A 89 13.77 -1.92 -20.51
CA ARG A 89 12.36 -1.93 -20.17
C ARG A 89 11.64 -2.95 -21.05
N SER A 90 10.88 -3.83 -20.44
CA SER A 90 10.14 -4.88 -21.14
C SER A 90 8.85 -5.22 -20.42
N SER A 91 7.81 -5.53 -21.19
CA SER A 91 6.58 -6.15 -20.67
C SER A 91 6.76 -7.64 -20.33
N LYS A 92 7.83 -8.25 -20.81
CA LYS A 92 8.13 -9.68 -20.64
C LYS A 92 9.24 -9.91 -19.60
N LEU A 93 9.12 -9.24 -18.43
CA LEU A 93 10.06 -9.45 -17.33
C LEU A 93 9.77 -10.75 -16.57
N THR A 94 10.81 -11.31 -15.99
CA THR A 94 10.79 -12.47 -15.10
C THR A 94 11.28 -12.07 -13.71
N LEU A 95 10.90 -12.82 -12.68
CA LEU A 95 11.53 -12.72 -11.36
C LEU A 95 12.81 -13.56 -11.37
N ASP A 96 13.89 -12.96 -10.89
CA ASP A 96 15.15 -13.66 -10.64
C ASP A 96 15.53 -13.55 -9.16
N HIS A 97 16.05 -14.66 -8.62
CA HIS A 97 16.66 -14.70 -7.30
C HIS A 97 18.13 -14.34 -7.42
N VAL A 98 18.55 -13.21 -6.88
CA VAL A 98 19.96 -12.76 -6.92
C VAL A 98 20.88 -13.86 -6.41
N MET A 99 20.65 -14.35 -5.19
CA MET A 99 21.19 -15.61 -4.69
C MET A 99 20.23 -16.74 -5.07
N PRO A 100 20.68 -17.72 -5.86
CA PRO A 100 19.82 -18.81 -6.33
C PRO A 100 19.23 -19.62 -5.17
N ARG A 101 17.99 -20.10 -5.33
CA ARG A 101 17.29 -20.87 -4.29
C ARG A 101 18.05 -22.13 -3.86
N HIS A 102 18.67 -22.85 -4.80
CA HIS A 102 19.46 -24.06 -4.49
C HIS A 102 20.75 -23.78 -3.70
N ARG A 103 21.14 -22.49 -3.59
CA ARG A 103 22.24 -21.99 -2.76
C ARG A 103 21.76 -21.31 -1.47
N GLY A 104 20.51 -21.53 -1.07
CA GLY A 104 19.93 -20.95 0.14
C GLY A 104 19.33 -19.56 -0.05
N GLY A 105 19.15 -19.08 -1.27
CA GLY A 105 18.52 -17.79 -1.57
C GLY A 105 17.04 -17.78 -1.16
N SER A 106 16.67 -16.82 -0.32
CA SER A 106 15.32 -16.63 0.19
C SER A 106 14.37 -16.06 -0.87
N HIS A 107 13.08 -16.33 -0.74
CA HIS A 107 12.04 -15.63 -1.49
C HIS A 107 11.62 -14.38 -0.73
N SER A 108 12.46 -13.36 -0.79
CA SER A 108 12.32 -12.11 -0.03
C SER A 108 12.60 -10.89 -0.88
N TRP A 109 12.21 -9.71 -0.38
CA TRP A 109 12.45 -8.44 -1.03
C TRP A 109 13.93 -8.17 -1.33
N ASP A 110 14.82 -8.61 -0.44
CA ASP A 110 16.27 -8.39 -0.54
C ASP A 110 16.96 -9.32 -1.54
N ASN A 111 16.24 -10.33 -2.05
CA ASN A 111 16.80 -11.34 -2.94
C ASN A 111 16.10 -11.45 -4.29
N LEU A 112 15.00 -10.71 -4.53
CA LEU A 112 14.24 -10.77 -5.78
C LEU A 112 14.44 -9.51 -6.60
N VAL A 113 14.65 -9.68 -7.91
CA VAL A 113 14.75 -8.58 -8.87
C VAL A 113 14.00 -8.89 -10.17
N ALA A 114 13.62 -7.82 -10.89
CA ALA A 114 13.12 -7.91 -12.23
C ALA A 114 14.28 -8.18 -13.19
N ALA A 115 14.15 -9.17 -14.07
CA ALA A 115 15.13 -9.50 -15.09
C ALA A 115 14.46 -9.80 -16.43
N CYS A 116 15.05 -9.37 -17.54
CA CYS A 116 14.62 -9.84 -18.86
C CYS A 116 15.02 -11.32 -19.04
N GLY A 117 14.33 -12.01 -19.95
CA GLY A 117 14.56 -13.45 -20.15
C GLY A 117 16.01 -13.79 -20.53
N SER A 118 16.66 -12.96 -21.35
CA SER A 118 18.06 -13.14 -21.77
C SER A 118 19.05 -13.03 -20.61
N CYS A 119 18.90 -11.99 -19.77
CA CYS A 119 19.75 -11.82 -18.59
C CYS A 119 19.52 -12.92 -17.55
N ASN A 120 18.28 -13.30 -17.31
CA ASN A 120 17.94 -14.36 -16.38
C ASN A 120 18.52 -15.72 -16.86
N HIS A 121 18.39 -16.02 -18.14
CA HIS A 121 18.99 -17.25 -18.74
C HIS A 121 20.52 -17.20 -18.66
N ARG A 122 21.15 -16.06 -19.00
CA ARG A 122 22.62 -15.93 -18.92
C ARG A 122 23.13 -16.09 -17.50
N LYS A 123 22.43 -15.58 -16.48
CA LYS A 123 22.78 -15.78 -15.09
C LYS A 123 22.67 -17.26 -14.70
N GLY A 124 21.59 -17.89 -15.09
CA GLY A 124 21.34 -19.32 -14.81
C GLY A 124 21.38 -19.61 -13.33
N GLY A 125 21.68 -20.53 -12.70
CA GLY A 125 21.75 -20.75 -11.23
C GLY A 125 23.02 -20.20 -10.56
N ARG A 126 23.69 -19.22 -11.13
CA ARG A 126 24.93 -18.62 -10.62
C ARG A 126 24.65 -17.31 -9.87
N LEU A 127 25.61 -16.84 -9.08
CA LEU A 127 25.60 -15.47 -8.56
C LEU A 127 25.83 -14.48 -9.72
N PRO A 128 25.38 -13.23 -9.61
CA PRO A 128 25.60 -12.22 -10.64
C PRO A 128 27.08 -12.07 -11.00
N GLU A 129 27.95 -12.02 -9.99
CA GLU A 129 29.42 -11.86 -10.15
C GLU A 129 30.02 -13.04 -10.93
N GLU A 130 29.58 -14.26 -10.64
CA GLU A 130 30.01 -15.48 -11.33
C GLU A 130 29.57 -15.52 -12.80
N ALA A 131 28.48 -14.82 -13.11
CA ALA A 131 27.97 -14.68 -14.47
C ALA A 131 28.55 -13.46 -15.21
N GLY A 132 29.47 -12.72 -14.59
CA GLY A 132 30.02 -11.47 -15.12
C GLY A 132 28.95 -10.35 -15.20
N MET A 133 27.99 -10.37 -14.28
CA MET A 133 26.85 -9.46 -14.26
C MET A 133 26.88 -8.62 -12.98
N ARG A 134 26.30 -7.41 -13.07
CA ARG A 134 26.13 -6.52 -11.89
C ARG A 134 24.70 -6.07 -11.81
N LEU A 135 24.22 -5.94 -10.57
CA LEU A 135 22.93 -5.31 -10.30
C LEU A 135 23.07 -3.79 -10.42
N ARG A 136 22.09 -3.17 -11.08
CA ARG A 136 21.98 -1.69 -11.16
C ARG A 136 21.62 -1.06 -9.82
N LYS A 137 20.76 -1.75 -9.06
CA LYS A 137 20.39 -1.37 -7.69
C LYS A 137 20.32 -2.61 -6.83
N ARG A 138 20.70 -2.48 -5.56
CA ARG A 138 20.44 -3.54 -4.57
C ARG A 138 18.93 -3.68 -4.37
N PRO A 139 18.41 -4.92 -4.36
CA PRO A 139 17.01 -5.14 -4.02
C PRO A 139 16.73 -4.71 -2.57
N TYR A 140 15.53 -4.18 -2.33
CA TYR A 140 15.10 -3.67 -1.03
C TYR A 140 13.58 -3.85 -0.86
N GLU A 141 13.10 -3.86 0.39
CA GLU A 141 11.67 -3.81 0.68
C GLU A 141 11.16 -2.38 0.46
N PRO A 142 10.20 -2.15 -0.46
CA PRO A 142 9.65 -0.82 -0.69
C PRO A 142 8.85 -0.36 0.54
N LYS A 143 8.93 0.93 0.84
CA LYS A 143 8.06 1.53 1.85
C LYS A 143 6.63 1.53 1.34
N CYS A 144 5.69 1.22 2.21
CA CYS A 144 4.28 1.36 1.89
C CYS A 144 3.92 2.85 1.85
N ASP A 145 3.43 3.32 0.72
CA ASP A 145 2.86 4.65 0.62
C ASP A 145 1.38 4.59 1.05
N ILE A 146 1.09 5.26 2.16
CA ILE A 146 -0.28 5.32 2.73
C ILE A 146 -1.23 5.99 1.73
N TYR A 147 -0.79 7.02 1.03
CA TYR A 147 -1.61 7.68 0.01
C TYR A 147 -2.00 6.72 -1.11
N GLU A 148 -1.07 5.90 -1.59
CA GLU A 148 -1.32 4.90 -2.64
C GLU A 148 -2.31 3.83 -2.17
N MET A 149 -2.26 3.41 -0.90
CA MET A 149 -3.21 2.45 -0.33
C MET A 149 -4.66 2.93 -0.40
N TYR A 150 -4.89 4.24 -0.27
CA TYR A 150 -6.22 4.83 -0.28
C TYR A 150 -6.59 5.52 -1.60
N SER A 151 -5.70 5.51 -2.60
CA SER A 151 -5.87 6.20 -3.88
C SER A 151 -7.16 5.81 -4.61
N SER A 152 -7.56 4.55 -4.55
CA SER A 152 -8.80 4.08 -5.15
C SER A 152 -10.07 4.72 -4.54
N TYR A 153 -10.02 5.13 -3.28
CA TYR A 153 -11.13 5.82 -2.62
C TYR A 153 -11.17 7.31 -2.98
N LEU A 154 -10.02 7.90 -3.33
CA LEU A 154 -9.91 9.32 -3.70
C LEU A 154 -10.44 9.63 -5.11
N THR A 155 -10.85 8.62 -5.86
CA THR A 155 -11.59 8.79 -7.13
C THR A 155 -13.02 9.24 -6.90
N ASP A 156 -13.59 9.00 -5.72
CA ASP A 156 -14.92 9.46 -5.33
C ASP A 156 -14.81 10.90 -4.79
N PRO A 157 -15.50 11.89 -5.40
CA PRO A 157 -15.45 13.29 -4.94
C PRO A 157 -15.86 13.49 -3.48
N ARG A 158 -16.71 12.62 -2.93
CA ARG A 158 -17.13 12.66 -1.53
C ARG A 158 -15.98 12.45 -0.55
N ASN A 159 -14.90 11.85 -0.99
CA ASN A 159 -13.72 11.55 -0.19
C ASN A 159 -12.59 12.59 -0.40
N GLU A 160 -12.87 13.72 -1.02
CA GLU A 160 -11.85 14.75 -1.31
C GLU A 160 -11.15 15.24 -0.04
N ALA A 161 -11.89 15.45 1.03
CA ALA A 161 -11.35 15.85 2.34
C ALA A 161 -10.33 14.87 2.93
N TRP A 162 -10.31 13.61 2.48
CA TRP A 162 -9.33 12.62 2.96
C TRP A 162 -7.89 12.96 2.55
N ARG A 163 -7.72 13.75 1.48
CA ARG A 163 -6.39 14.14 0.97
C ARG A 163 -5.54 14.81 2.03
N ASP A 164 -6.14 15.66 2.85
CA ASP A 164 -5.43 16.42 3.88
C ASP A 164 -4.83 15.48 4.94
N TYR A 165 -5.54 14.41 5.29
CA TYR A 165 -5.11 13.44 6.29
C TYR A 165 -4.13 12.39 5.74
N LEU A 166 -4.18 12.11 4.44
CA LEU A 166 -3.30 11.15 3.78
C LEU A 166 -1.94 11.74 3.39
N THR A 167 -1.85 13.07 3.22
CA THR A 167 -0.61 13.77 2.86
C THR A 167 0.23 14.16 4.07
N LEU A 168 -0.36 14.31 5.25
CA LEU A 168 0.35 14.67 6.49
C LEU A 168 1.41 13.64 6.94
N ASN A 169 1.38 12.41 6.39
CA ASN A 169 2.25 11.30 6.76
C ASN A 169 3.26 10.90 5.65
N ARG A 170 3.55 11.82 4.73
CA ARG A 170 4.58 11.63 3.70
C ARG A 170 5.99 11.89 4.19
#